data_8e87b49240bdcb116dfc393e1bf061c1
#
_entry.id   8e87b49240bdcb116dfc393e1bf061c1
#
_cell.length_a   1.000
_cell.length_b   1.000
_cell.length_c   1.000
_cell.angle_alpha   90.00
_cell.angle_beta   90.00
_cell.angle_gamma   90.00
#
_symmetry.space_group_name_H-M   'P 1'
#
loop_
_entity.id
_entity.type
_entity.pdbx_description
1 polymer ?
#
loop_
_entity_poly.entity_id
_entity_poly.type
_entity_poly.pdbx_seq_one_letter_code
_entity_poly.pdbx_strand_id
1 'polypeptide(L)'
;MGLIKAALGAASGVMGDQWKEYFYCSALPAEVLAVKGQKKVSGRSSNRHSTENIITDGSIVAVAEGQCALIVEQGKVVDLCAEAGEYTYNTGTQPSLLSEGLAKNIDEVFAEIGKRFSFGGQAATDQRIYYINTKELMGNKYGTPSPVPFRVVDQRAGIDIDISIRCFGEYSYRIVNPILFYTNVCGNVENEYTRDALESQMRTEMMTALQPAFARISEMGIRYSALPGHTTELAEALNQELSGKWSKLRGIEIVSLGVSGVKASEEDEQMIKELQRSAAFMDPTRAAAHMVGAQASAMQAAASNTSAGPAMAFMGMNQAAAAGGINAQALYQMGTQQQPAAAPAPAAAPAAGSWSCSCGQTGNTGKFCTACGKPRPEAGWVCSCGAHNTGKFCSECGKPRPAAKCPNCGWTPADPANPPKFCPECGKPFGA
;
A
#
# COMPACT_ATOMS: atom_id res chain seq x y z
N MET A 1 67.30 -27.46 22.57
CA MET A 1 66.63 -27.62 21.25
C MET A 1 65.30 -26.91 21.17
N GLY A 2 64.72 -26.37 22.27
CA GLY A 2 63.44 -25.65 22.25
C GLY A 2 63.51 -24.22 21.67
N LEU A 3 64.54 -23.46 21.98
CA LEU A 3 64.69 -22.07 21.55
C LEU A 3 64.87 -21.91 20.00
N ILE A 4 65.59 -22.84 19.39
CA ILE A 4 65.79 -22.83 17.93
C ILE A 4 64.48 -23.21 17.21
N LYS A 5 63.70 -24.15 17.75
CA LYS A 5 62.36 -24.47 17.21
C LYS A 5 61.38 -23.34 17.39
N ALA A 6 61.43 -22.62 18.53
CA ALA A 6 60.60 -21.46 18.79
C ALA A 6 60.97 -20.28 17.85
N ALA A 7 62.27 -20.03 17.65
CA ALA A 7 62.75 -19.00 16.74
C ALA A 7 62.42 -19.28 15.26
N LEU A 8 62.59 -20.54 14.82
CA LEU A 8 62.18 -20.99 13.48
C LEU A 8 60.67 -20.97 13.30
N GLY A 9 59.90 -21.31 14.34
CA GLY A 9 58.45 -21.21 14.32
C GLY A 9 57.96 -19.76 14.21
N ALA A 10 58.57 -18.87 15.01
CA ALA A 10 58.26 -17.45 14.94
C ALA A 10 58.64 -16.82 13.59
N ALA A 11 59.85 -17.15 13.06
CA ALA A 11 60.25 -16.67 11.73
C ALA A 11 59.36 -17.19 10.60
N SER A 12 58.92 -18.45 10.66
CA SER A 12 58.02 -19.03 9.64
C SER A 12 56.62 -18.43 9.73
N GLY A 13 56.15 -18.08 10.94
CA GLY A 13 54.88 -17.36 11.14
C GLY A 13 54.90 -15.95 10.54
N VAL A 14 55.93 -15.16 10.88
CA VAL A 14 56.11 -13.81 10.34
C VAL A 14 56.28 -13.82 8.83
N MET A 15 57.00 -14.77 8.25
CA MET A 15 57.11 -14.92 6.80
C MET A 15 55.77 -15.37 6.17
N GLY A 16 55.00 -16.23 6.85
CA GLY A 16 53.68 -16.64 6.42
C GLY A 16 52.70 -15.48 6.33
N ASP A 17 52.75 -14.58 7.30
CA ASP A 17 51.85 -13.42 7.39
C ASP A 17 52.17 -12.30 6.40
N GLN A 18 53.29 -12.37 5.66
CA GLN A 18 53.71 -11.43 4.61
C GLN A 18 53.25 -11.86 3.18
N TRP A 19 52.67 -13.04 3.02
CA TRP A 19 52.24 -13.53 1.72
C TRP A 19 50.85 -13.00 1.41
N LYS A 20 50.65 -12.46 0.20
CA LYS A 20 49.34 -12.06 -0.32
C LYS A 20 48.41 -13.25 -0.36
N GLU A 21 47.26 -13.11 0.22
CA GLU A 21 46.24 -14.14 0.38
C GLU A 21 45.04 -13.84 -0.52
N TYR A 22 44.25 -14.86 -0.82
CA TYR A 22 43.03 -14.76 -1.56
C TYR A 22 41.88 -15.22 -0.66
N PHE A 23 41.01 -14.27 -0.31
CA PHE A 23 39.81 -14.55 0.48
C PHE A 23 38.61 -14.68 -0.41
N TYR A 24 37.78 -15.64 -0.14
CA TYR A 24 36.56 -15.89 -0.88
C TYR A 24 35.50 -16.53 0.01
N CYS A 25 34.26 -16.48 -0.46
CA CYS A 25 33.17 -17.26 0.06
C CYS A 25 32.56 -18.08 -1.07
N SER A 26 32.26 -19.34 -0.81
CA SER A 26 31.41 -20.14 -1.70
C SER A 26 30.02 -19.51 -1.82
N ALA A 27 29.23 -19.93 -2.80
CA ALA A 27 27.85 -19.45 -2.93
C ALA A 27 27.09 -19.68 -1.62
N LEU A 28 26.56 -18.59 -1.04
CA LEU A 28 25.75 -18.67 0.17
C LEU A 28 24.37 -19.25 -0.14
N PRO A 29 23.97 -20.37 0.45
CA PRO A 29 22.60 -20.87 0.35
C PRO A 29 21.65 -19.94 1.12
N ALA A 30 20.34 -20.10 0.92
CA ALA A 30 19.33 -19.24 1.54
C ALA A 30 19.27 -19.40 3.08
N GLU A 31 19.77 -20.51 3.60
CA GLU A 31 19.81 -20.83 5.04
C GLU A 31 20.92 -20.09 5.77
N VAL A 32 21.96 -19.62 5.06
CA VAL A 32 23.13 -18.95 5.66
C VAL A 32 23.05 -17.46 5.39
N LEU A 33 23.04 -16.67 6.46
CA LEU A 33 22.95 -15.22 6.44
C LEU A 33 24.31 -14.53 6.49
N ALA A 34 25.23 -15.12 7.24
CA ALA A 34 26.60 -14.62 7.37
C ALA A 34 27.58 -15.78 7.55
N VAL A 35 28.78 -15.64 7.01
CA VAL A 35 29.84 -16.64 7.14
C VAL A 35 31.20 -15.97 7.24
N LYS A 36 32.12 -16.56 7.98
CA LYS A 36 33.52 -16.12 7.99
C LYS A 36 34.18 -16.49 6.65
N GLY A 37 34.87 -15.55 6.04
CA GLY A 37 35.60 -15.71 4.79
C GLY A 37 36.70 -16.78 4.92
N GLN A 38 36.87 -17.53 3.84
CA GLN A 38 37.87 -18.58 3.75
C GLN A 38 39.09 -18.12 2.96
N LYS A 39 40.29 -18.51 3.45
CA LYS A 39 41.51 -18.33 2.68
C LYS A 39 41.64 -19.43 1.63
N LYS A 40 41.98 -19.09 0.40
CA LYS A 40 42.26 -20.08 -0.65
C LYS A 40 43.60 -20.71 -0.42
N VAL A 41 43.63 -21.89 0.15
CA VAL A 41 44.85 -22.69 0.32
C VAL A 41 44.98 -23.62 -0.90
N SER A 42 45.89 -23.30 -1.86
CA SER A 42 46.22 -24.23 -2.92
C SER A 42 47.25 -25.25 -2.43
N GLY A 43 47.21 -26.50 -2.95
CA GLY A 43 48.17 -27.54 -2.62
C GLY A 43 49.64 -27.20 -2.91
N ARG A 44 49.88 -26.10 -3.65
CA ARG A 44 51.20 -25.53 -3.92
C ARG A 44 51.56 -24.34 -3.06
N SER A 45 50.64 -23.86 -2.21
CA SER A 45 50.92 -22.76 -1.29
C SER A 45 51.77 -23.28 -0.13
N SER A 46 52.93 -22.71 0.01
CA SER A 46 53.83 -23.01 1.18
C SER A 46 53.35 -22.32 2.46
N ASN A 47 52.35 -21.49 2.40
CA ASN A 47 51.81 -20.72 3.54
C ASN A 47 50.79 -21.50 4.35
N ARG A 48 51.28 -22.52 5.09
CA ARG A 48 50.47 -23.33 6.02
C ARG A 48 50.52 -22.80 7.47
N HIS A 49 51.26 -21.73 7.73
CA HIS A 49 51.54 -21.20 9.06
C HIS A 49 51.06 -19.77 9.27
N SER A 50 50.31 -19.20 8.32
CA SER A 50 49.72 -17.86 8.52
C SER A 50 48.67 -17.90 9.61
N THR A 51 48.66 -16.90 10.43
CA THR A 51 47.63 -16.70 11.47
C THR A 51 46.29 -16.49 10.80
N GLU A 52 45.26 -17.21 11.23
CA GLU A 52 43.92 -17.16 10.57
C GLU A 52 43.29 -15.77 10.57
N ASN A 53 43.63 -14.93 11.53
CA ASN A 53 43.03 -13.64 11.77
C ASN A 53 43.97 -12.46 11.41
N ILE A 54 44.80 -12.60 10.41
CA ILE A 54 45.61 -11.52 9.84
C ILE A 54 45.38 -11.47 8.33
N ILE A 55 45.12 -10.27 7.82
CA ILE A 55 44.98 -9.98 6.39
C ILE A 55 46.22 -9.21 5.94
N THR A 56 47.04 -9.81 5.09
CA THR A 56 48.25 -9.16 4.58
C THR A 56 47.87 -8.05 3.58
N ASP A 57 48.59 -6.95 3.65
CA ASP A 57 48.46 -5.85 2.69
C ASP A 57 48.65 -6.35 1.23
N GLY A 58 47.76 -5.94 0.34
CA GLY A 58 47.69 -6.41 -1.02
C GLY A 58 47.03 -7.77 -1.22
N SER A 59 46.43 -8.35 -0.17
CA SER A 59 45.57 -9.54 -0.31
C SER A 59 44.29 -9.24 -1.10
N ILE A 60 43.77 -10.25 -1.78
CA ILE A 60 42.56 -10.11 -2.62
C ILE A 60 41.36 -10.62 -1.86
N VAL A 61 40.28 -9.83 -1.90
CA VAL A 61 38.96 -10.19 -1.39
C VAL A 61 38.02 -10.34 -2.57
N ALA A 62 37.59 -11.55 -2.85
CA ALA A 62 36.66 -11.83 -3.95
C ALA A 62 35.23 -11.85 -3.41
N VAL A 63 34.34 -11.06 -4.01
CA VAL A 63 32.91 -10.95 -3.71
C VAL A 63 32.12 -11.45 -4.88
N ALA A 64 31.22 -12.39 -4.65
CA ALA A 64 30.32 -12.89 -5.67
C ALA A 64 28.97 -12.13 -5.64
N GLU A 65 28.18 -12.25 -6.71
CA GLU A 65 26.83 -11.70 -6.78
C GLU A 65 25.97 -12.20 -5.61
N GLY A 66 25.21 -11.27 -5.02
CA GLY A 66 24.35 -11.54 -3.85
C GLY A 66 25.11 -11.73 -2.54
N GLN A 67 26.37 -11.30 -2.47
CA GLN A 67 27.19 -11.28 -1.28
C GLN A 67 27.72 -9.86 -1.04
N CYS A 68 28.00 -9.57 0.22
CA CYS A 68 28.73 -8.38 0.63
C CYS A 68 29.84 -8.83 1.58
N ALA A 69 31.07 -8.41 1.35
CA ALA A 69 32.19 -8.67 2.26
C ALA A 69 32.39 -7.50 3.22
N LEU A 70 32.50 -7.82 4.51
CA LEU A 70 32.86 -6.89 5.58
C LEU A 70 34.27 -7.22 6.07
N ILE A 71 35.13 -6.21 6.11
CA ILE A 71 36.45 -6.32 6.74
C ILE A 71 36.31 -5.79 8.16
N VAL A 72 36.66 -6.64 9.11
CA VAL A 72 36.51 -6.37 10.53
C VAL A 72 37.88 -6.40 11.19
N GLU A 73 38.23 -5.34 11.90
CA GLU A 73 39.47 -5.20 12.65
C GLU A 73 39.15 -4.97 14.12
N GLN A 74 39.67 -5.83 14.99
CA GLN A 74 39.41 -5.80 16.45
C GLN A 74 37.89 -5.76 16.77
N GLY A 75 37.08 -6.50 16.03
CA GLY A 75 35.63 -6.54 16.18
C GLY A 75 34.85 -5.36 15.59
N LYS A 76 35.54 -4.39 14.97
CA LYS A 76 34.95 -3.21 14.35
C LYS A 76 35.00 -3.34 12.82
N VAL A 77 33.90 -3.06 12.14
CA VAL A 77 33.87 -2.99 10.67
C VAL A 77 34.68 -1.78 10.21
N VAL A 78 35.71 -2.03 9.40
CA VAL A 78 36.63 -1.01 8.89
C VAL A 78 36.46 -0.78 7.39
N ASP A 79 35.96 -1.77 6.64
CA ASP A 79 35.71 -1.64 5.21
C ASP A 79 34.56 -2.55 4.75
N LEU A 80 33.96 -2.23 3.61
CA LEU A 80 32.81 -2.88 3.03
C LEU A 80 33.00 -3.02 1.50
N CYS A 81 32.88 -4.23 0.98
CA CYS A 81 32.83 -4.53 -0.44
C CYS A 81 31.45 -5.07 -0.80
N ALA A 82 30.60 -4.20 -1.35
CA ALA A 82 29.17 -4.50 -1.61
C ALA A 82 28.88 -4.98 -3.03
N GLU A 83 29.80 -4.71 -3.98
CA GLU A 83 29.63 -5.12 -5.39
C GLU A 83 30.43 -6.39 -5.68
N ALA A 84 29.95 -7.17 -6.66
CA ALA A 84 30.68 -8.35 -7.10
C ALA A 84 31.99 -7.93 -7.80
N GLY A 85 33.09 -8.58 -7.43
CA GLY A 85 34.41 -8.29 -7.96
C GLY A 85 35.55 -8.78 -7.08
N GLU A 86 36.77 -8.45 -7.48
CA GLU A 86 37.99 -8.73 -6.74
C GLU A 86 38.58 -7.40 -6.23
N TYR A 87 38.70 -7.28 -4.92
CA TYR A 87 39.20 -6.08 -4.26
C TYR A 87 40.58 -6.35 -3.64
N THR A 88 41.47 -5.39 -3.78
CA THR A 88 42.78 -5.48 -3.13
C THR A 88 42.73 -4.75 -1.80
N TYR A 89 43.00 -5.48 -0.71
CA TYR A 89 43.08 -4.91 0.64
C TYR A 89 44.37 -4.11 0.79
N ASN A 90 44.25 -2.82 1.12
CA ASN A 90 45.37 -1.91 1.36
C ASN A 90 45.21 -1.24 2.72
N THR A 91 46.16 -1.50 3.62
CA THR A 91 46.15 -0.96 4.99
C THR A 91 46.35 0.55 5.09
N GLY A 92 46.77 1.22 4.00
CA GLY A 92 47.10 2.65 3.95
C GLY A 92 46.09 3.54 3.27
N THR A 93 45.02 3.00 2.73
CA THR A 93 43.98 3.76 2.02
C THR A 93 42.75 4.02 2.87
N GLN A 94 42.10 5.18 2.64
CA GLN A 94 40.78 5.42 3.22
C GLN A 94 39.80 4.33 2.75
N PRO A 95 38.82 3.97 3.58
CA PRO A 95 37.83 2.96 3.22
C PRO A 95 37.24 3.23 1.84
N SER A 96 37.31 2.28 0.92
CA SER A 96 36.77 2.41 -0.42
C SER A 96 35.26 2.12 -0.38
N LEU A 97 34.48 3.12 -0.05
CA LEU A 97 33.03 3.08 -0.13
C LEU A 97 32.62 3.17 -1.61
N LEU A 98 32.64 2.05 -2.30
CA LEU A 98 32.28 1.97 -3.70
C LEU A 98 30.88 1.37 -3.87
N SER A 99 29.85 2.19 -3.69
CA SER A 99 28.61 2.12 -4.50
C SER A 99 27.71 3.29 -4.19
N GLU A 100 27.37 4.08 -5.20
CA GLU A 100 26.56 5.31 -5.06
C GLU A 100 25.12 5.05 -4.52
N GLY A 101 24.62 3.83 -4.57
CA GLY A 101 23.28 3.47 -4.14
C GLY A 101 23.14 3.09 -2.66
N LEU A 102 24.12 2.38 -2.10
CA LEU A 102 24.18 2.03 -0.68
C LEU A 102 24.90 3.09 0.17
N ALA A 103 25.79 3.88 -0.44
CA ALA A 103 26.68 4.82 0.24
C ALA A 103 25.96 5.87 1.09
N LYS A 104 24.85 6.42 0.65
CA LYS A 104 24.17 7.51 1.38
C LYS A 104 23.68 7.12 2.79
N ASN A 105 23.27 5.87 2.98
CA ASN A 105 22.81 5.40 4.30
C ASN A 105 23.97 4.82 5.13
N ILE A 106 25.05 4.42 4.47
CA ILE A 106 26.22 3.79 5.09
C ILE A 106 27.16 4.83 5.70
N ASP A 107 27.37 5.97 5.04
CA ASP A 107 28.22 7.08 5.53
C ASP A 107 27.71 7.62 6.88
N GLU A 108 26.39 7.73 7.07
CA GLU A 108 25.80 8.14 8.35
C GLU A 108 26.07 7.12 9.45
N VAL A 109 26.00 5.81 9.13
CA VAL A 109 26.26 4.73 10.08
C VAL A 109 27.74 4.66 10.45
N PHE A 110 28.66 4.82 9.50
CA PHE A 110 30.10 4.91 9.80
C PHE A 110 30.44 6.15 10.62
N ALA A 111 29.82 7.30 10.32
CA ALA A 111 30.03 8.52 11.11
C ALA A 111 29.50 8.37 12.55
N GLU A 112 28.43 7.61 12.75
CA GLU A 112 27.87 7.33 14.07
C GLU A 112 28.69 6.30 14.85
N ILE A 113 29.16 5.25 14.20
CA ILE A 113 30.05 4.24 14.80
C ILE A 113 31.42 4.84 15.11
N GLY A 114 31.99 5.67 14.23
CA GLY A 114 33.27 6.34 14.42
C GLY A 114 33.31 7.31 15.60
N LYS A 115 32.16 7.89 15.97
CA LYS A 115 32.06 8.80 17.13
C LYS A 115 32.08 8.10 18.49
N ARG A 116 31.86 6.78 18.53
CA ARG A 116 31.68 6.05 19.80
C ARG A 116 32.97 5.49 20.41
N PHE A 117 34.05 5.31 19.65
CA PHE A 117 35.26 4.68 20.17
C PHE A 117 36.54 5.24 19.56
N SER A 118 37.37 5.90 20.38
CA SER A 118 38.78 6.09 20.14
C SER A 118 39.59 5.21 21.12
N PHE A 119 40.17 4.13 20.62
CA PHE A 119 41.08 3.31 21.41
C PHE A 119 42.52 3.47 20.91
N GLY A 120 43.44 3.78 21.83
CA GLY A 120 44.86 3.73 21.58
C GLY A 120 45.43 2.39 22.01
N GLY A 121 46.24 1.76 21.15
CA GLY A 121 47.00 0.56 21.51
C GLY A 121 47.46 -0.22 20.30
N GLN A 122 48.77 -0.30 20.04
CA GLN A 122 49.38 -1.20 19.07
C GLN A 122 49.33 -2.62 19.63
N ALA A 123 48.55 -3.49 19.05
CA ALA A 123 48.62 -4.94 19.25
C ALA A 123 48.39 -5.63 17.91
N ALA A 124 48.87 -6.85 17.74
CA ALA A 124 48.56 -7.68 16.57
C ALA A 124 47.06 -7.63 16.30
N THR A 125 46.67 -7.02 15.22
CA THR A 125 45.27 -6.70 14.92
C THR A 125 44.55 -7.98 14.52
N ASP A 126 43.51 -8.34 15.26
CA ASP A 126 42.60 -9.42 14.85
C ASP A 126 41.75 -8.92 13.68
N GLN A 127 42.09 -9.36 12.48
CA GLN A 127 41.45 -8.98 11.22
C GLN A 127 40.68 -10.17 10.65
N ARG A 128 39.41 -9.96 10.34
CA ARG A 128 38.53 -11.01 9.82
C ARG A 128 37.72 -10.47 8.65
N ILE A 129 37.37 -11.38 7.75
CA ILE A 129 36.43 -11.06 6.65
C ILE A 129 35.15 -11.84 6.90
N TYR A 130 34.01 -11.16 6.82
CA TYR A 130 32.71 -11.78 6.87
C TYR A 130 31.95 -11.52 5.57
N TYR A 131 31.29 -12.54 5.06
CA TYR A 131 30.41 -12.43 3.91
C TYR A 131 28.97 -12.48 4.37
N ILE A 132 28.20 -11.47 4.00
CA ILE A 132 26.78 -11.34 4.32
C ILE A 132 25.96 -11.66 3.07
N ASN A 133 24.90 -12.43 3.22
CA ASN A 133 23.96 -12.77 2.17
C ASN A 133 23.04 -11.58 1.90
N THR A 134 23.17 -10.96 0.73
CA THR A 134 22.36 -9.80 0.31
C THR A 134 21.26 -10.19 -0.67
N LYS A 135 21.11 -11.49 -0.96
CA LYS A 135 20.03 -12.00 -1.81
C LYS A 135 18.68 -11.86 -1.12
N GLU A 136 17.63 -11.94 -1.91
CA GLU A 136 16.28 -12.10 -1.39
C GLU A 136 16.11 -13.49 -0.75
N LEU A 137 15.69 -13.52 0.50
CA LEU A 137 15.53 -14.73 1.31
C LEU A 137 14.04 -15.08 1.35
N MET A 138 13.64 -15.98 0.45
CA MET A 138 12.25 -16.40 0.24
C MET A 138 11.82 -17.55 1.16
N GLY A 139 10.51 -17.85 1.15
CA GLY A 139 9.93 -19.01 1.81
C GLY A 139 9.81 -18.89 3.33
N ASN A 140 9.78 -17.65 3.88
CA ASN A 140 9.54 -17.43 5.29
C ASN A 140 8.05 -17.49 5.57
N LYS A 141 7.60 -18.51 6.29
CA LYS A 141 6.18 -18.70 6.59
C LYS A 141 5.77 -17.87 7.79
N TYR A 142 4.59 -17.24 7.68
CA TYR A 142 3.93 -16.60 8.80
C TYR A 142 2.47 -17.06 8.90
N GLY A 143 1.91 -16.94 10.09
CA GLY A 143 0.50 -17.25 10.31
C GLY A 143 0.10 -16.86 11.71
N THR A 144 -1.13 -16.34 11.85
CA THR A 144 -1.67 -15.89 13.13
C THR A 144 -2.19 -17.07 13.94
N PRO A 145 -1.48 -17.52 15.00
CA PRO A 145 -1.94 -18.61 15.85
C PRO A 145 -3.23 -18.23 16.59
N SER A 146 -3.32 -16.98 17.02
CA SER A 146 -4.53 -16.37 17.57
C SER A 146 -5.15 -15.41 16.58
N PRO A 147 -6.48 -15.26 16.54
CA PRO A 147 -7.12 -14.26 15.71
C PRO A 147 -6.62 -12.84 16.03
N VAL A 148 -6.47 -12.02 14.99
CA VAL A 148 -6.06 -10.62 15.11
C VAL A 148 -7.26 -9.73 14.80
N PRO A 149 -7.53 -8.68 15.59
CA PRO A 149 -8.62 -7.77 15.31
C PRO A 149 -8.40 -7.02 14.00
N PHE A 150 -9.45 -6.91 13.21
CA PHE A 150 -9.51 -6.16 11.96
C PHE A 150 -10.79 -5.35 11.91
N ARG A 151 -10.68 -4.04 11.78
CA ARG A 151 -11.84 -3.16 11.70
C ARG A 151 -12.41 -3.18 10.29
N VAL A 152 -13.69 -3.49 10.17
CA VAL A 152 -14.43 -3.46 8.92
C VAL A 152 -15.27 -2.20 8.86
N VAL A 153 -14.94 -1.32 7.92
CA VAL A 153 -15.69 -0.09 7.67
C VAL A 153 -16.32 -0.17 6.29
N ASP A 154 -17.65 -0.09 6.24
CA ASP A 154 -18.41 0.07 5.00
C ASP A 154 -19.33 1.28 5.13
N GLN A 155 -18.87 2.42 4.64
CA GLN A 155 -19.62 3.70 4.72
C GLN A 155 -20.96 3.64 4.00
N ARG A 156 -21.10 2.79 2.97
CA ARG A 156 -22.36 2.65 2.21
C ARG A 156 -23.40 1.86 2.99
N ALA A 157 -22.92 0.88 3.75
CA ALA A 157 -23.78 0.04 4.58
C ALA A 157 -23.93 0.57 6.01
N GLY A 158 -23.18 1.64 6.39
CA GLY A 158 -23.13 2.15 7.76
C GLY A 158 -22.54 1.14 8.76
N ILE A 159 -21.66 0.24 8.28
CA ILE A 159 -21.05 -0.80 9.09
C ILE A 159 -19.70 -0.27 9.59
N ASP A 160 -19.48 -0.34 10.90
CA ASP A 160 -18.21 -0.08 11.56
C ASP A 160 -18.09 -1.05 12.73
N ILE A 161 -17.40 -2.15 12.52
CA ILE A 161 -17.26 -3.26 13.48
C ILE A 161 -15.86 -3.81 13.46
N ASP A 162 -15.41 -4.33 14.60
CA ASP A 162 -14.20 -5.11 14.72
C ASP A 162 -14.53 -6.60 14.58
N ILE A 163 -13.77 -7.29 13.75
CA ILE A 163 -13.84 -8.74 13.56
C ILE A 163 -12.51 -9.38 13.89
N SER A 164 -12.54 -10.66 14.12
CA SER A 164 -11.35 -11.47 14.40
C SER A 164 -10.93 -12.25 13.17
N ILE A 165 -9.76 -11.92 12.59
CA ILE A 165 -9.26 -12.61 11.41
C ILE A 165 -8.04 -13.46 11.72
N ARG A 166 -7.93 -14.58 11.02
CA ARG A 166 -6.70 -15.37 10.90
C ARG A 166 -6.17 -15.22 9.49
N CYS A 167 -4.87 -14.96 9.38
CA CYS A 167 -4.20 -14.96 8.09
C CYS A 167 -2.90 -15.76 8.15
N PHE A 168 -2.51 -16.29 7.01
CA PHE A 168 -1.26 -17.00 6.82
C PHE A 168 -0.74 -16.78 5.41
N GLY A 169 0.56 -16.91 5.26
CA GLY A 169 1.22 -16.72 4.00
C GLY A 169 2.73 -16.88 4.11
N GLU A 170 3.42 -16.33 3.13
CA GLU A 170 4.87 -16.32 3.07
C GLU A 170 5.37 -14.90 2.80
N TYR A 171 6.54 -14.60 3.29
CA TYR A 171 7.22 -13.34 3.00
C TYR A 171 8.66 -13.60 2.61
N SER A 172 9.24 -12.66 1.90
CA SER A 172 10.66 -12.59 1.67
C SER A 172 11.25 -11.34 2.33
N TYR A 173 12.49 -11.45 2.72
CA TYR A 173 13.25 -10.32 3.25
C TYR A 173 14.65 -10.30 2.67
N ARG A 174 15.32 -9.17 2.81
CA ARG A 174 16.70 -8.96 2.38
C ARG A 174 17.46 -8.19 3.44
N ILE A 175 18.75 -8.47 3.55
CA ILE A 175 19.66 -7.65 4.34
C ILE A 175 20.07 -6.46 3.48
N VAL A 176 19.57 -5.27 3.81
CA VAL A 176 19.80 -4.02 3.09
C VAL A 176 20.95 -3.20 3.69
N ASN A 177 21.28 -3.44 4.94
CA ASN A 177 22.44 -2.84 5.61
C ASN A 177 23.28 -3.92 6.31
N PRO A 178 24.30 -4.47 5.63
CA PRO A 178 25.16 -5.50 6.15
C PRO A 178 25.92 -5.12 7.42
N ILE A 179 26.25 -3.82 7.59
CA ILE A 179 26.97 -3.33 8.76
C ILE A 179 26.11 -3.41 10.01
N LEU A 180 24.86 -2.94 9.93
CA LEU A 180 23.91 -3.04 11.04
C LEU A 180 23.62 -4.50 11.37
N PHE A 181 23.48 -5.34 10.34
CA PHE A 181 23.28 -6.76 10.53
C PHE A 181 24.44 -7.41 11.25
N TYR A 182 25.68 -7.12 10.83
CA TYR A 182 26.86 -7.62 11.51
C TYR A 182 26.93 -7.14 12.96
N THR A 183 26.82 -5.83 13.17
CA THR A 183 27.02 -5.20 14.48
C THR A 183 25.98 -5.62 15.51
N ASN A 184 24.72 -5.76 15.09
CA ASN A 184 23.60 -5.94 16.02
C ASN A 184 23.03 -7.37 16.04
N VAL A 185 23.40 -8.22 15.06
CA VAL A 185 22.79 -9.55 14.92
C VAL A 185 23.83 -10.65 14.99
N CYS A 186 24.72 -10.75 13.99
CA CYS A 186 25.58 -11.91 13.89
C CYS A 186 26.96 -11.78 14.54
N GLY A 187 27.49 -10.58 14.76
CA GLY A 187 28.82 -10.22 15.26
C GLY A 187 29.79 -11.37 15.56
N ASN A 188 31.04 -11.31 15.11
CA ASN A 188 32.10 -12.27 15.43
C ASN A 188 31.74 -13.78 15.40
N VAL A 189 30.84 -14.15 14.47
CA VAL A 189 30.46 -15.56 14.29
C VAL A 189 31.69 -16.39 13.89
N GLU A 190 31.86 -17.57 14.47
CA GLU A 190 33.07 -18.39 14.22
C GLU A 190 33.06 -19.05 12.84
N ASN A 191 31.91 -19.61 12.44
CA ASN A 191 31.74 -20.29 11.16
C ASN A 191 30.67 -19.62 10.32
N GLU A 192 29.41 -19.87 10.67
CA GLU A 192 28.24 -19.36 9.94
C GLU A 192 27.13 -18.94 10.89
N TYR A 193 26.34 -17.96 10.47
CA TYR A 193 25.12 -17.52 11.12
C TYR A 193 23.94 -17.91 10.24
N THR A 194 23.11 -18.80 10.75
CA THR A 194 22.00 -19.35 9.99
C THR A 194 20.71 -18.59 10.24
N ARG A 195 19.79 -18.71 9.29
CA ARG A 195 18.45 -18.11 9.31
C ARG A 195 17.64 -18.56 10.54
N ASP A 196 17.78 -19.83 10.95
CA ASP A 196 17.02 -20.40 12.06
C ASP A 196 17.27 -19.66 13.39
N ALA A 197 18.48 -19.12 13.57
CA ALA A 197 18.82 -18.34 14.75
C ALA A 197 18.00 -17.05 14.89
N LEU A 198 17.54 -16.51 13.77
CA LEU A 198 16.77 -15.26 13.71
C LEU A 198 15.27 -15.48 13.52
N GLU A 199 14.85 -16.62 12.97
CA GLU A 199 13.49 -16.88 12.53
C GLU A 199 12.45 -16.69 13.64
N SER A 200 12.70 -17.23 14.82
CA SER A 200 11.78 -17.14 15.96
C SER A 200 11.49 -15.71 16.37
N GLN A 201 12.53 -14.88 16.44
CA GLN A 201 12.41 -13.47 16.79
C GLN A 201 11.67 -12.68 15.70
N MET A 202 12.04 -12.89 14.44
CA MET A 202 11.39 -12.23 13.29
C MET A 202 9.90 -12.59 13.21
N ARG A 203 9.57 -13.86 13.42
CA ARG A 203 8.18 -14.32 13.44
C ARG A 203 7.37 -13.60 14.53
N THR A 204 7.90 -13.52 15.75
CA THR A 204 7.21 -12.85 16.87
C THR A 204 7.01 -11.35 16.60
N GLU A 205 8.01 -10.67 16.07
CA GLU A 205 7.91 -9.25 15.73
C GLU A 205 6.99 -9.01 14.57
N MET A 206 7.00 -9.85 13.53
CA MET A 206 6.06 -9.83 12.41
C MET A 206 4.62 -9.93 12.92
N MET A 207 4.35 -10.90 13.81
CA MET A 207 3.01 -11.07 14.40
C MET A 207 2.54 -9.83 15.17
N THR A 208 3.45 -9.18 15.89
CA THR A 208 3.15 -7.94 16.61
C THR A 208 2.85 -6.79 15.65
N ALA A 209 3.56 -6.70 14.54
CA ALA A 209 3.40 -5.64 13.54
C ALA A 209 2.16 -5.84 12.65
N LEU A 210 1.64 -7.05 12.53
CA LEU A 210 0.44 -7.33 11.72
C LEU A 210 -0.78 -6.55 12.21
N GLN A 211 -0.98 -6.41 13.50
CA GLN A 211 -2.15 -5.71 14.04
C GLN A 211 -2.18 -4.23 13.63
N PRO A 212 -1.15 -3.41 13.88
CA PRO A 212 -1.15 -2.02 13.41
C PRO A 212 -1.12 -1.91 11.88
N ALA A 213 -0.48 -2.85 11.16
CA ALA A 213 -0.52 -2.88 9.71
C ALA A 213 -1.95 -3.12 9.19
N PHE A 214 -2.70 -4.05 9.78
CA PHE A 214 -4.11 -4.27 9.45
C PHE A 214 -5.00 -3.07 9.78
N ALA A 215 -4.73 -2.35 10.86
CA ALA A 215 -5.44 -1.11 11.18
C ALA A 215 -5.28 -0.07 10.06
N ARG A 216 -4.05 0.13 9.57
CA ARG A 216 -3.78 1.04 8.43
C ARG A 216 -4.49 0.61 7.15
N ILE A 217 -4.45 -0.69 6.83
CA ILE A 217 -5.16 -1.23 5.66
C ILE A 217 -6.67 -1.02 5.78
N SER A 218 -7.22 -1.21 6.98
CA SER A 218 -8.64 -0.94 7.25
C SER A 218 -8.99 0.54 7.08
N GLU A 219 -8.14 1.46 7.55
CA GLU A 219 -8.32 2.91 7.35
C GLU A 219 -8.34 3.32 5.88
N MET A 220 -7.65 2.58 5.01
CA MET A 220 -7.71 2.75 3.56
C MET A 220 -9.03 2.25 2.94
N GLY A 221 -9.92 1.68 3.74
CA GLY A 221 -11.20 1.11 3.30
C GLY A 221 -11.09 -0.25 2.61
N ILE A 222 -9.95 -0.91 2.72
CA ILE A 222 -9.70 -2.23 2.14
C ILE A 222 -10.34 -3.30 3.04
N ARG A 223 -11.20 -4.14 2.46
CA ARG A 223 -11.85 -5.22 3.18
C ARG A 223 -10.87 -6.37 3.46
N TYR A 224 -11.06 -7.10 4.58
CA TYR A 224 -10.23 -8.25 4.93
C TYR A 224 -10.16 -9.31 3.80
N SER A 225 -11.27 -9.54 3.10
CA SER A 225 -11.34 -10.49 1.98
C SER A 225 -10.56 -10.05 0.74
N ALA A 226 -10.19 -8.77 0.63
CA ALA A 226 -9.41 -8.22 -0.46
C ALA A 226 -7.89 -8.19 -0.16
N LEU A 227 -7.47 -8.51 1.07
CA LEU A 227 -6.05 -8.51 1.48
C LEU A 227 -5.12 -9.28 0.53
N PRO A 228 -5.52 -10.45 -0.04
CA PRO A 228 -4.66 -11.13 -1.01
C PRO A 228 -4.36 -10.33 -2.28
N GLY A 229 -5.19 -9.35 -2.61
CA GLY A 229 -4.98 -8.42 -3.72
C GLY A 229 -4.19 -7.16 -3.37
N HIS A 230 -3.94 -6.89 -2.08
CA HIS A 230 -3.27 -5.69 -1.55
C HIS A 230 -2.01 -6.02 -0.76
N THR A 231 -1.25 -6.98 -1.25
CA THR A 231 -0.04 -7.47 -0.57
C THR A 231 1.09 -6.45 -0.56
N THR A 232 1.16 -5.58 -1.55
CA THR A 232 2.17 -4.51 -1.62
C THR A 232 1.93 -3.47 -0.51
N GLU A 233 0.71 -3.00 -0.39
CA GLU A 233 0.31 -2.02 0.64
C GLU A 233 0.50 -2.60 2.04
N LEU A 234 0.21 -3.89 2.22
CA LEU A 234 0.44 -4.57 3.49
C LEU A 234 1.93 -4.72 3.80
N ALA A 235 2.77 -5.02 2.81
CA ALA A 235 4.22 -5.09 2.98
C ALA A 235 4.81 -3.73 3.35
N GLU A 236 4.34 -2.65 2.73
CA GLU A 236 4.74 -1.28 3.07
C GLU A 236 4.32 -0.90 4.49
N ALA A 237 3.08 -1.22 4.88
CA ALA A 237 2.60 -0.98 6.24
C ALA A 237 3.44 -1.74 7.28
N LEU A 238 3.75 -3.02 7.02
CA LEU A 238 4.61 -3.83 7.88
C LEU A 238 6.04 -3.27 7.96
N ASN A 239 6.63 -2.86 6.85
CA ASN A 239 7.97 -2.25 6.85
C ASN A 239 8.01 -0.96 7.68
N GLN A 240 6.95 -0.14 7.64
CA GLN A 240 6.86 1.05 8.48
C GLN A 240 6.81 0.69 9.97
N GLU A 241 6.00 -0.28 10.36
CA GLU A 241 5.88 -0.73 11.75
C GLU A 241 7.16 -1.40 12.27
N LEU A 242 7.82 -2.18 11.41
CA LEU A 242 9.05 -2.89 11.74
C LEU A 242 10.31 -2.04 11.58
N SER A 243 10.22 -0.85 10.96
CA SER A 243 11.38 -0.02 10.59
C SER A 243 12.33 0.25 11.76
N GLY A 244 11.82 0.47 12.96
CA GLY A 244 12.63 0.73 14.15
C GLY A 244 13.51 -0.44 14.54
N LYS A 245 13.02 -1.68 14.40
CA LYS A 245 13.72 -2.91 14.80
C LYS A 245 14.43 -3.60 13.65
N TRP A 246 13.79 -3.64 12.47
CA TRP A 246 14.33 -4.39 11.34
C TRP A 246 15.26 -3.54 10.49
N SER A 247 14.79 -2.43 9.95
CA SER A 247 15.61 -1.61 9.05
C SER A 247 16.68 -0.82 9.82
N LYS A 248 16.29 -0.05 10.84
CA LYS A 248 17.22 0.86 11.55
C LYS A 248 18.17 0.13 12.53
N LEU A 249 17.73 -0.95 13.15
CA LEU A 249 18.56 -1.66 14.10
C LEU A 249 19.31 -2.84 13.46
N ARG A 250 18.65 -3.64 12.61
CA ARG A 250 19.24 -4.87 12.05
C ARG A 250 19.59 -4.80 10.58
N GLY A 251 19.16 -3.75 9.87
CA GLY A 251 19.40 -3.59 8.44
C GLY A 251 18.65 -4.60 7.58
N ILE A 252 17.44 -5.00 7.97
CA ILE A 252 16.59 -5.99 7.29
C ILE A 252 15.31 -5.32 6.82
N GLU A 253 14.84 -5.67 5.61
CA GLU A 253 13.57 -5.19 5.07
C GLU A 253 12.77 -6.31 4.43
N ILE A 254 11.44 -6.25 4.52
CA ILE A 254 10.53 -7.11 3.76
C ILE A 254 10.57 -6.64 2.30
N VAL A 255 10.85 -7.59 1.40
CA VAL A 255 10.84 -7.35 -0.05
C VAL A 255 9.46 -7.65 -0.63
N SER A 256 8.89 -8.78 -0.25
CA SER A 256 7.55 -9.18 -0.69
C SER A 256 6.78 -9.88 0.41
N LEU A 257 5.47 -9.78 0.33
CA LEU A 257 4.54 -10.46 1.23
C LEU A 257 3.45 -11.13 0.38
N GLY A 258 3.26 -12.41 0.59
CA GLY A 258 2.16 -13.18 0.04
C GLY A 258 1.14 -13.51 1.13
N VAL A 259 -0.13 -13.31 0.85
CA VAL A 259 -1.24 -13.71 1.72
C VAL A 259 -1.93 -14.91 1.08
N SER A 260 -1.67 -16.10 1.60
CA SER A 260 -2.22 -17.36 1.07
C SER A 260 -3.68 -17.57 1.47
N GLY A 261 -4.08 -17.03 2.60
CA GLY A 261 -5.47 -17.11 3.06
C GLY A 261 -5.76 -16.16 4.21
N VAL A 262 -7.00 -15.63 4.19
CA VAL A 262 -7.57 -14.84 5.28
C VAL A 262 -8.94 -15.41 5.60
N LYS A 263 -9.21 -15.65 6.87
CA LYS A 263 -10.50 -16.13 7.35
C LYS A 263 -10.93 -15.34 8.57
N ALA A 264 -12.14 -14.84 8.56
CA ALA A 264 -12.80 -14.37 9.78
C ALA A 264 -13.37 -15.57 10.57
N SER A 265 -13.77 -15.36 11.81
CA SER A 265 -14.50 -16.39 12.55
C SER A 265 -15.86 -16.65 11.87
N GLU A 266 -16.42 -17.84 12.03
CA GLU A 266 -17.75 -18.15 11.46
C GLU A 266 -18.84 -17.21 12.00
N GLU A 267 -18.73 -16.83 13.27
CA GLU A 267 -19.63 -15.88 13.92
C GLU A 267 -19.54 -14.49 13.30
N ASP A 268 -18.31 -13.99 13.08
CA ASP A 268 -18.07 -12.69 12.45
C ASP A 268 -18.52 -12.68 10.99
N GLU A 269 -18.27 -13.77 10.23
CA GLU A 269 -18.77 -13.88 8.86
C GLU A 269 -20.28 -13.86 8.77
N GLN A 270 -20.97 -14.54 9.71
CA GLN A 270 -22.42 -14.52 9.78
C GLN A 270 -22.93 -13.13 10.13
N MET A 271 -22.33 -12.48 11.12
CA MET A 271 -22.65 -11.10 11.52
C MET A 271 -22.50 -10.13 10.36
N ILE A 272 -21.38 -10.18 9.63
CA ILE A 272 -21.16 -9.32 8.44
C ILE A 272 -22.26 -9.58 7.39
N LYS A 273 -22.58 -10.84 7.11
CA LYS A 273 -23.63 -11.19 6.13
C LYS A 273 -25.00 -10.66 6.56
N GLU A 274 -25.33 -10.75 7.85
CA GLU A 274 -26.57 -10.21 8.40
C GLU A 274 -26.61 -8.68 8.32
N LEU A 275 -25.52 -8.00 8.71
CA LEU A 275 -25.42 -6.55 8.61
C LEU A 275 -25.52 -6.07 7.16
N GLN A 276 -24.85 -6.75 6.23
CA GLN A 276 -24.94 -6.43 4.80
C GLN A 276 -26.35 -6.66 4.25
N ARG A 277 -27.01 -7.74 4.70
CA ARG A 277 -28.42 -7.99 4.34
C ARG A 277 -29.33 -6.91 4.92
N SER A 278 -29.16 -6.56 6.19
CA SER A 278 -29.92 -5.50 6.83
C SER A 278 -29.71 -4.14 6.17
N ALA A 279 -28.45 -3.80 5.83
CA ALA A 279 -28.14 -2.59 5.10
C ALA A 279 -28.75 -2.55 3.70
N ALA A 280 -28.84 -3.71 3.02
CA ALA A 280 -29.52 -3.80 1.74
C ALA A 280 -31.03 -3.52 1.87
N PHE A 281 -31.63 -3.79 3.03
CA PHE A 281 -33.04 -3.52 3.31
C PHE A 281 -33.30 -2.11 3.88
N MET A 282 -32.26 -1.33 4.19
CA MET A 282 -32.41 0.08 4.52
C MET A 282 -32.84 0.92 3.31
N ASP A 283 -32.59 0.43 2.10
CA ASP A 283 -33.17 1.00 0.87
C ASP A 283 -34.67 0.61 0.81
N PRO A 284 -35.59 1.59 0.91
CA PRO A 284 -37.02 1.29 0.94
C PRO A 284 -37.51 0.54 -0.30
N THR A 285 -36.86 0.75 -1.44
CA THR A 285 -37.22 0.07 -2.70
C THR A 285 -36.87 -1.41 -2.66
N ARG A 286 -35.69 -1.74 -2.12
CA ARG A 286 -35.24 -3.12 -1.94
C ARG A 286 -36.03 -3.84 -0.85
N ALA A 287 -36.33 -3.13 0.25
CA ALA A 287 -37.19 -3.66 1.31
C ALA A 287 -38.57 -4.01 0.80
N ALA A 288 -39.17 -3.14 -0.02
CA ALA A 288 -40.47 -3.40 -0.65
C ALA A 288 -40.42 -4.62 -1.58
N ALA A 289 -39.38 -4.71 -2.42
CA ALA A 289 -39.20 -5.85 -3.33
C ALA A 289 -39.04 -7.19 -2.56
N HIS A 290 -38.30 -7.19 -1.45
CA HIS A 290 -38.12 -8.35 -0.61
C HIS A 290 -39.44 -8.76 0.09
N MET A 291 -40.20 -7.77 0.57
CA MET A 291 -41.51 -8.02 1.18
C MET A 291 -42.50 -8.66 0.19
N VAL A 292 -42.54 -8.14 -1.05
CA VAL A 292 -43.36 -8.74 -2.12
C VAL A 292 -42.92 -10.18 -2.44
N GLY A 293 -41.60 -10.42 -2.50
CA GLY A 293 -41.03 -11.75 -2.71
C GLY A 293 -41.35 -12.72 -1.57
N ALA A 294 -41.21 -12.29 -0.31
CA ALA A 294 -41.53 -13.06 0.86
C ALA A 294 -43.05 -13.40 0.92
N GLN A 295 -43.89 -12.42 0.55
CA GLN A 295 -45.32 -12.62 0.48
C GLN A 295 -45.71 -13.62 -0.62
N ALA A 296 -45.08 -13.54 -1.79
CA ALA A 296 -45.28 -14.51 -2.87
C ALA A 296 -44.83 -15.92 -2.46
N SER A 297 -43.69 -16.05 -1.77
CA SER A 297 -43.19 -17.32 -1.26
C SER A 297 -44.09 -17.92 -0.18
N ALA A 298 -44.61 -17.07 0.71
CA ALA A 298 -45.57 -17.50 1.73
C ALA A 298 -46.88 -17.98 1.10
N MET A 299 -47.38 -17.31 0.05
CA MET A 299 -48.53 -17.75 -0.75
C MET A 299 -48.28 -19.11 -1.42
N GLN A 300 -47.09 -19.29 -2.00
CA GLN A 300 -46.71 -20.55 -2.65
C GLN A 300 -46.61 -21.69 -1.63
N ALA A 301 -46.03 -21.44 -0.45
CA ALA A 301 -45.95 -22.40 0.63
C ALA A 301 -47.37 -22.75 1.18
N ALA A 302 -48.23 -21.74 1.33
CA ALA A 302 -49.61 -21.95 1.73
C ALA A 302 -50.43 -22.73 0.69
N ALA A 303 -50.22 -22.47 -0.61
CA ALA A 303 -50.88 -23.21 -1.69
C ALA A 303 -50.39 -24.67 -1.81
N SER A 304 -49.13 -24.95 -1.44
CA SER A 304 -48.58 -26.32 -1.41
C SER A 304 -48.96 -27.14 -0.17
N ASN A 305 -49.51 -26.49 0.85
CA ASN A 305 -49.94 -27.17 2.08
C ASN A 305 -51.35 -27.74 1.94
N THR A 306 -51.46 -29.03 1.68
CA THR A 306 -52.71 -29.74 1.48
C THR A 306 -53.58 -29.91 2.75
N SER A 307 -53.02 -29.63 3.96
CA SER A 307 -53.69 -29.78 5.24
C SER A 307 -54.47 -28.56 5.73
N ALA A 308 -54.14 -27.37 5.22
CA ALA A 308 -54.86 -26.13 5.54
C ALA A 308 -55.57 -25.62 4.28
N GLY A 309 -56.91 -25.68 4.29
CA GLY A 309 -57.69 -25.23 3.12
C GLY A 309 -57.37 -23.81 2.70
N PRO A 310 -57.43 -23.47 1.39
CA PRO A 310 -57.03 -22.18 0.81
C PRO A 310 -57.71 -20.96 1.45
N ALA A 311 -58.88 -21.14 2.04
CA ALA A 311 -59.64 -20.08 2.71
C ALA A 311 -58.97 -19.55 4.01
N MET A 312 -58.26 -20.39 4.76
CA MET A 312 -57.57 -19.98 5.99
C MET A 312 -56.30 -19.16 5.70
N ALA A 313 -55.57 -19.47 4.61
CA ALA A 313 -54.42 -18.71 4.19
C ALA A 313 -54.79 -17.27 3.71
N PHE A 314 -55.93 -17.14 3.02
CA PHE A 314 -56.47 -15.85 2.57
C PHE A 314 -57.00 -15.00 3.74
N MET A 315 -57.57 -15.62 4.77
CA MET A 315 -58.12 -14.92 5.94
C MET A 315 -57.00 -14.37 6.84
N GLY A 316 -55.91 -15.14 7.02
CA GLY A 316 -54.72 -14.67 7.74
C GLY A 316 -54.02 -13.49 7.08
N MET A 317 -54.01 -13.46 5.77
CA MET A 317 -53.35 -12.39 4.98
C MET A 317 -54.14 -11.08 4.99
N ASN A 318 -55.47 -11.14 4.93
CA ASN A 318 -56.32 -9.96 5.06
C ASN A 318 -56.23 -9.36 6.49
N GLN A 319 -56.07 -10.20 7.49
CA GLN A 319 -55.96 -9.78 8.89
C GLN A 319 -54.60 -9.15 9.18
N ALA A 320 -53.51 -9.64 8.56
CA ALA A 320 -52.18 -9.04 8.63
C ALA A 320 -52.11 -7.67 7.91
N ALA A 321 -52.79 -7.53 6.80
CA ALA A 321 -52.90 -6.24 6.09
C ALA A 321 -53.75 -5.21 6.87
N ALA A 322 -54.79 -5.66 7.57
CA ALA A 322 -55.66 -4.80 8.39
C ALA A 322 -55.00 -4.41 9.73
N ALA A 323 -54.06 -5.19 10.24
CA ALA A 323 -53.33 -4.92 11.49
C ALA A 323 -52.17 -3.92 11.38
N GLY A 324 -52.10 -3.14 10.30
CA GLY A 324 -51.08 -2.08 10.13
C GLY A 324 -49.76 -2.58 9.60
N GLY A 325 -49.74 -3.68 8.86
CA GLY A 325 -48.55 -4.14 8.15
C GLY A 325 -48.05 -3.07 7.18
N ILE A 326 -46.71 -2.82 7.19
CA ILE A 326 -46.06 -1.84 6.35
C ILE A 326 -46.42 -2.13 4.89
N ASN A 327 -47.08 -1.16 4.23
CA ASN A 327 -47.52 -1.32 2.86
C ASN A 327 -46.32 -1.21 1.91
N ALA A 328 -46.06 -2.24 1.10
CA ALA A 328 -44.99 -2.25 0.11
C ALA A 328 -45.05 -1.01 -0.82
N GLN A 329 -46.26 -0.52 -1.10
CA GLN A 329 -46.49 0.66 -1.93
C GLN A 329 -46.03 1.96 -1.23
N ALA A 330 -46.21 2.06 0.09
CA ALA A 330 -45.67 3.19 0.88
C ALA A 330 -44.15 3.17 0.97
N LEU A 331 -43.54 2.00 1.07
CA LEU A 331 -42.08 1.84 1.02
C LEU A 331 -41.50 2.21 -0.35
N TYR A 332 -42.16 1.84 -1.45
CA TYR A 332 -41.78 2.28 -2.80
C TYR A 332 -41.85 3.82 -2.95
N GLN A 333 -42.88 4.44 -2.41
CA GLN A 333 -43.00 5.90 -2.42
C GLN A 333 -41.93 6.57 -1.56
N MET A 334 -41.60 6.03 -0.40
CA MET A 334 -40.49 6.51 0.45
C MET A 334 -39.14 6.33 -0.24
N GLY A 335 -38.91 5.22 -0.95
CA GLY A 335 -37.66 4.98 -1.68
C GLY A 335 -37.45 5.95 -2.84
N THR A 336 -38.52 6.34 -3.53
CA THR A 336 -38.46 7.36 -4.57
C THR A 336 -38.23 8.78 -4.03
N GLN A 337 -38.54 9.02 -2.75
CA GLN A 337 -38.31 10.31 -2.08
C GLN A 337 -36.93 10.38 -1.42
N GLN A 338 -36.34 9.26 -1.04
CA GLN A 338 -35.00 9.17 -0.44
C GLN A 338 -33.88 8.94 -1.45
N GLN A 339 -34.17 8.75 -2.73
CA GLN A 339 -33.10 8.87 -3.69
C GLN A 339 -32.51 10.28 -3.52
N PRO A 340 -31.24 10.44 -3.06
CA PRO A 340 -30.58 11.72 -3.16
C PRO A 340 -30.78 12.08 -4.62
N ALA A 341 -31.39 13.25 -4.89
CA ALA A 341 -31.60 13.74 -6.23
C ALA A 341 -30.30 13.46 -6.96
N ALA A 342 -30.30 12.45 -7.82
CA ALA A 342 -29.15 12.12 -8.64
C ALA A 342 -28.75 13.47 -9.17
N ALA A 343 -27.51 13.88 -8.91
CA ALA A 343 -27.00 15.16 -9.37
C ALA A 343 -27.51 15.28 -10.78
N PRO A 344 -28.36 16.28 -11.09
CA PRO A 344 -29.30 16.21 -12.21
C PRO A 344 -28.52 15.68 -13.39
N ALA A 345 -28.86 14.49 -13.85
CA ALA A 345 -28.32 13.97 -15.10
C ALA A 345 -28.49 15.12 -16.04
N PRO A 346 -27.45 15.59 -16.76
CA PRO A 346 -27.55 16.81 -17.58
C PRO A 346 -28.85 16.71 -18.31
N ALA A 347 -29.80 17.60 -17.94
CA ALA A 347 -31.20 17.54 -18.34
C ALA A 347 -31.16 17.22 -19.80
N ALA A 348 -31.83 16.13 -20.20
CA ALA A 348 -31.93 15.79 -21.62
C ALA A 348 -32.23 17.09 -22.33
N ALA A 349 -31.32 17.50 -23.20
CA ALA A 349 -31.37 18.82 -23.85
C ALA A 349 -32.80 19.03 -24.29
N PRO A 350 -33.49 20.13 -23.88
CA PRO A 350 -34.91 20.30 -24.13
C PRO A 350 -35.11 20.08 -25.60
N ALA A 351 -36.05 19.22 -25.96
CA ALA A 351 -36.35 18.91 -27.36
C ALA A 351 -36.37 20.23 -28.12
N ALA A 352 -35.58 20.33 -29.17
CA ALA A 352 -35.34 21.58 -29.89
C ALA A 352 -36.68 22.27 -30.17
N GLY A 353 -36.89 23.43 -29.52
CA GLY A 353 -38.13 24.18 -29.67
C GLY A 353 -39.01 24.33 -28.41
N SER A 354 -38.73 23.62 -27.31
CA SER A 354 -39.52 23.80 -26.07
C SER A 354 -39.02 25.00 -25.24
N TRP A 355 -39.94 25.71 -24.55
CA TRP A 355 -39.65 26.89 -23.73
C TRP A 355 -40.41 26.85 -22.39
N SER A 356 -39.91 27.57 -21.42
CA SER A 356 -40.50 27.67 -20.08
C SER A 356 -41.17 29.02 -19.89
N CYS A 357 -42.36 29.03 -19.31
CA CYS A 357 -43.13 30.24 -19.04
C CYS A 357 -42.80 30.80 -17.63
N SER A 358 -42.94 32.09 -17.45
CA SER A 358 -42.80 32.76 -16.13
C SER A 358 -43.82 32.30 -15.09
N CYS A 359 -44.85 31.54 -15.45
CA CYS A 359 -45.79 30.90 -14.53
C CYS A 359 -45.27 29.55 -13.94
N GLY A 360 -44.07 29.10 -14.33
CA GLY A 360 -43.46 27.82 -13.88
C GLY A 360 -43.71 26.65 -14.83
N GLN A 361 -44.55 26.77 -15.83
CA GLN A 361 -44.83 25.72 -16.82
C GLN A 361 -43.64 25.54 -17.76
N THR A 362 -43.09 24.33 -17.83
CA THR A 362 -41.97 23.93 -18.70
C THR A 362 -42.49 23.07 -19.87
N GLY A 363 -41.70 22.93 -20.94
CA GLY A 363 -42.02 22.05 -22.05
C GLY A 363 -43.05 22.59 -23.06
N ASN A 364 -43.28 23.92 -23.09
CA ASN A 364 -44.15 24.53 -24.07
C ASN A 364 -43.51 24.48 -25.47
N THR A 365 -44.21 23.97 -26.48
CA THR A 365 -43.75 23.88 -27.87
C THR A 365 -44.45 24.87 -28.78
N GLY A 366 -45.57 25.46 -28.33
CA GLY A 366 -46.37 26.40 -29.07
C GLY A 366 -45.98 27.87 -28.88
N LYS A 367 -46.72 28.78 -29.55
CA LYS A 367 -46.55 30.25 -29.42
C LYS A 367 -47.09 30.80 -28.10
N PHE A 368 -47.87 30.02 -27.36
CA PHE A 368 -48.47 30.41 -26.09
C PHE A 368 -48.23 29.34 -25.02
N CYS A 369 -48.17 29.76 -23.75
CA CYS A 369 -48.08 28.86 -22.61
C CYS A 369 -49.38 28.06 -22.48
N THR A 370 -49.27 26.75 -22.36
CA THR A 370 -50.41 25.83 -22.21
C THR A 370 -51.16 25.98 -20.89
N ALA A 371 -50.47 26.50 -19.84
CA ALA A 371 -51.09 26.69 -18.52
C ALA A 371 -51.73 28.07 -18.32
N CYS A 372 -51.11 29.16 -18.79
CA CYS A 372 -51.57 30.52 -18.50
C CYS A 372 -51.89 31.38 -19.75
N GLY A 373 -51.74 30.83 -20.95
CA GLY A 373 -52.06 31.53 -22.19
C GLY A 373 -51.11 32.66 -22.58
N LYS A 374 -50.06 32.93 -21.81
CA LYS A 374 -49.09 34.00 -22.13
C LYS A 374 -48.25 33.60 -23.35
N PRO A 375 -47.92 34.57 -24.24
CA PRO A 375 -47.11 34.32 -25.41
C PRO A 375 -45.69 33.92 -25.03
N ARG A 376 -45.02 33.16 -25.92
CA ARG A 376 -43.60 32.76 -25.77
C ARG A 376 -42.75 34.01 -25.66
N PRO A 377 -41.83 34.08 -24.63
CA PRO A 377 -40.86 35.16 -24.56
C PRO A 377 -39.99 35.19 -25.82
N GLU A 378 -39.87 36.33 -26.47
CA GLU A 378 -38.94 36.50 -27.59
C GLU A 378 -37.50 36.43 -27.04
N ALA A 379 -36.57 35.78 -27.78
CA ALA A 379 -35.18 35.67 -27.42
C ALA A 379 -34.54 37.08 -27.43
N GLY A 380 -34.31 37.62 -26.24
CA GLY A 380 -33.76 38.95 -26.03
C GLY A 380 -32.80 39.00 -24.85
N TRP A 381 -32.24 40.18 -24.59
CA TRP A 381 -31.37 40.46 -23.45
C TRP A 381 -31.95 41.59 -22.59
N VAL A 382 -31.63 41.58 -21.30
CA VAL A 382 -32.10 42.61 -20.37
C VAL A 382 -30.98 43.64 -20.19
N CYS A 383 -31.28 44.90 -20.44
CA CYS A 383 -30.39 46.02 -20.23
C CYS A 383 -30.24 46.32 -18.75
N SER A 384 -29.13 46.95 -18.31
CA SER A 384 -28.94 47.44 -16.93
C SER A 384 -30.01 48.49 -16.50
N CYS A 385 -30.78 49.03 -17.41
CA CYS A 385 -31.94 49.89 -17.12
C CYS A 385 -33.26 49.12 -16.93
N GLY A 386 -33.25 47.76 -17.02
CA GLY A 386 -34.41 46.89 -16.85
C GLY A 386 -35.20 46.61 -18.15
N ALA A 387 -34.89 47.26 -19.26
CA ALA A 387 -35.60 47.07 -20.53
C ALA A 387 -35.20 45.75 -21.22
N HIS A 388 -36.20 45.02 -21.74
CA HIS A 388 -36.01 43.83 -22.57
C HIS A 388 -35.78 44.22 -24.04
N ASN A 389 -34.71 43.71 -24.62
CA ASN A 389 -34.27 44.08 -25.96
C ASN A 389 -33.98 42.86 -26.83
N THR A 390 -34.32 42.91 -28.10
CA THR A 390 -33.99 41.88 -29.10
C THR A 390 -32.88 42.35 -30.06
N GLY A 391 -32.58 43.66 -30.08
CA GLY A 391 -31.60 44.30 -30.96
C GLY A 391 -30.19 44.39 -30.38
N LYS A 392 -29.28 45.03 -31.14
CA LYS A 392 -27.89 45.28 -30.71
C LYS A 392 -27.76 46.41 -29.67
N PHE A 393 -28.77 47.25 -29.53
CA PHE A 393 -28.79 48.37 -28.61
C PHE A 393 -30.09 48.36 -27.80
N CYS A 394 -30.07 48.93 -26.60
CA CYS A 394 -31.25 49.08 -25.79
C CYS A 394 -32.18 50.16 -26.37
N SER A 395 -33.46 49.86 -26.52
CA SER A 395 -34.47 50.78 -27.03
C SER A 395 -34.74 51.97 -26.12
N GLU A 396 -34.51 51.81 -24.81
CA GLU A 396 -34.79 52.83 -23.81
C GLU A 396 -33.60 53.76 -23.52
N CYS A 397 -32.38 53.22 -23.41
CA CYS A 397 -31.23 54.01 -22.99
C CYS A 397 -30.07 54.03 -24.00
N GLY A 398 -30.22 53.40 -25.17
CA GLY A 398 -29.23 53.39 -26.23
C GLY A 398 -27.94 52.61 -25.97
N LYS A 399 -27.79 51.97 -24.78
CA LYS A 399 -26.57 51.19 -24.44
C LYS A 399 -26.48 49.96 -25.33
N PRO A 400 -25.26 49.59 -25.75
CA PRO A 400 -25.07 48.37 -26.53
C PRO A 400 -25.31 47.11 -25.66
N ARG A 401 -25.64 45.99 -26.30
CA ARG A 401 -25.78 44.68 -25.66
C ARG A 401 -24.48 44.31 -24.93
N PRO A 402 -24.57 43.88 -23.67
CA PRO A 402 -23.40 43.44 -22.94
C PRO A 402 -22.68 42.29 -23.66
N ALA A 403 -21.35 42.34 -23.70
CA ALA A 403 -20.56 41.28 -24.28
C ALA A 403 -20.72 39.98 -23.44
N ALA A 404 -20.91 38.85 -24.11
CA ALA A 404 -20.96 37.56 -23.46
C ALA A 404 -19.60 37.28 -22.79
N LYS A 405 -19.60 36.88 -21.49
CA LYS A 405 -18.40 36.46 -20.73
C LYS A 405 -18.50 35.00 -20.39
N CYS A 406 -17.38 34.33 -20.38
CA CYS A 406 -17.33 32.95 -19.87
C CYS A 406 -17.77 32.89 -18.40
N PRO A 407 -18.79 32.11 -18.06
CA PRO A 407 -19.33 32.07 -16.69
C PRO A 407 -18.33 31.47 -15.69
N ASN A 408 -17.31 30.72 -16.16
CA ASN A 408 -16.35 30.06 -15.31
C ASN A 408 -15.05 30.85 -15.07
N CYS A 409 -14.49 31.50 -16.14
CA CYS A 409 -13.18 32.19 -16.03
C CYS A 409 -13.28 33.70 -16.39
N GLY A 410 -14.42 34.20 -16.79
CA GLY A 410 -14.62 35.61 -17.14
C GLY A 410 -14.05 36.05 -18.52
N TRP A 411 -13.47 35.13 -19.27
CA TRP A 411 -12.94 35.42 -20.61
C TRP A 411 -14.00 35.97 -21.54
N THR A 412 -13.65 36.97 -22.35
CA THR A 412 -14.56 37.60 -23.31
C THR A 412 -14.11 37.33 -24.74
N PRO A 413 -15.01 36.91 -25.65
CA PRO A 413 -14.66 36.67 -27.06
C PRO A 413 -14.33 37.98 -27.77
N ALA A 414 -13.44 37.92 -28.73
CA ALA A 414 -13.05 39.07 -29.57
C ALA A 414 -14.23 39.55 -30.44
N ASP A 415 -15.13 38.63 -30.85
CA ASP A 415 -16.42 38.95 -31.49
C ASP A 415 -17.56 38.57 -30.53
N PRO A 416 -18.16 39.55 -29.84
CA PRO A 416 -19.27 39.29 -28.91
C PRO A 416 -20.56 38.80 -29.61
N ALA A 417 -20.68 38.98 -30.91
CA ALA A 417 -21.85 38.57 -31.66
C ALA A 417 -21.82 37.08 -32.04
N ASN A 418 -20.62 36.47 -32.00
CA ASN A 418 -20.42 35.09 -32.45
C ASN A 418 -19.46 34.35 -31.47
N PRO A 419 -19.89 34.13 -30.21
CA PRO A 419 -19.06 33.49 -29.24
C PRO A 419 -18.75 32.02 -29.61
N PRO A 420 -17.55 31.51 -29.36
CA PRO A 420 -17.22 30.11 -29.61
C PRO A 420 -18.06 29.16 -28.74
N LYS A 421 -18.29 27.95 -29.20
CA LYS A 421 -19.05 26.93 -28.42
C LYS A 421 -18.41 26.58 -27.11
N PHE A 422 -17.08 26.65 -27.02
CA PHE A 422 -16.29 26.37 -25.84
C PHE A 422 -15.30 27.52 -25.59
N CYS A 423 -15.07 27.85 -24.33
CA CYS A 423 -14.09 28.84 -23.93
C CYS A 423 -12.68 28.36 -24.24
N PRO A 424 -11.83 29.09 -24.98
CA PRO A 424 -10.48 28.68 -25.31
C PRO A 424 -9.54 28.65 -24.08
N GLU A 425 -9.86 29.43 -23.04
CA GLU A 425 -9.05 29.50 -21.82
C GLU A 425 -9.33 28.36 -20.83
N CYS A 426 -10.58 27.94 -20.66
CA CYS A 426 -10.97 26.96 -19.65
C CYS A 426 -11.69 25.70 -20.19
N GLY A 427 -11.90 25.61 -21.50
CA GLY A 427 -12.52 24.45 -22.15
C GLY A 427 -14.02 24.24 -21.87
N LYS A 428 -14.65 25.07 -21.03
CA LYS A 428 -16.07 24.92 -20.70
C LYS A 428 -16.99 25.52 -21.76
N PRO A 429 -18.23 24.98 -21.93
CA PRO A 429 -19.16 25.49 -22.92
C PRO A 429 -19.50 26.95 -22.65
N PHE A 430 -19.60 27.73 -23.74
CA PHE A 430 -19.90 29.16 -23.73
C PHE A 430 -21.39 29.35 -23.91
N GLY A 431 -22.12 29.58 -22.83
CA GLY A 431 -23.55 29.83 -22.82
C GLY A 431 -24.39 28.54 -22.83
N ALA A 432 -24.87 28.16 -21.69
CA ALA A 432 -26.10 27.41 -21.53
C ALA A 432 -27.19 28.36 -21.00
#